data_b535f3d121de265506ae195039b79a3e
#
_entry.id   b535f3d121de265506ae195039b79a3e
#
_cell.length_a   1.000
_cell.length_b   1.000
_cell.length_c   1.000
_cell.angle_alpha   90.00
_cell.angle_beta   90.00
_cell.angle_gamma   90.00
#
_symmetry.space_group_name_H-M   'P 1'
#
loop_
_entity.id
_entity.type
_entity.pdbx_description
1 polymer ?
#
loop_
_entity_poly.entity_id
_entity_poly.type
_entity_poly.pdbx_seq_one_letter_code
_entity_poly.pdbx_strand_id
1 'polypeptide(L)'
;MSLRVGMAVLAGAVLVFGAAMAHAQVKTTNQGITDTEIVIGTHQDLSGPIKTWGVSVANGMKMATEEVNAAGGINGRKIRLIIEDSGYDPKRAVLDTQKLIEKDQVFSMIGAMGSPTVLAAQDIVLDAGVTQLFPLTAAQFTFKLDPAKPQDRLKFNNLPPYIESTRAAMKYMVELKHPKKPCIMFQDDEYGKNVLDGFMQQLAAMKVEPGTQTSYKRGATDFSAQIARMKADGCDLVLLGTVIRETIGAMTEAKKLGWTVDFLGATPTNVIEVPLLGKDVVEGLYAAGGIEIPYEDTAKGKVKDWLVNYKKLFGTEPNTQAIIGYDAIETFAFYADMAGKDLTGAKLLAALESGKEYHSMFGAPPAKFSPTNHLASTAIQVQQVQNGRWKVLQEGLEY
;
A
#
# COMPACT_ATOMS: atom_id res chain seq x y z
N MET A 1 -49.67 -8.83 75.50
CA MET A 1 -49.35 -7.61 74.69
C MET A 1 -48.19 -7.94 73.81
N SER A 2 -48.42 -8.35 72.58
CA SER A 2 -47.37 -8.78 71.63
C SER A 2 -47.33 -7.79 70.47
N LEU A 3 -46.25 -7.04 70.33
CA LEU A 3 -45.99 -6.17 69.20
C LEU A 3 -45.42 -7.00 68.02
N ARG A 4 -46.15 -7.02 66.94
CA ARG A 4 -45.61 -7.52 65.63
C ARG A 4 -44.97 -6.34 64.84
N VAL A 5 -43.67 -6.45 64.64
CA VAL A 5 -42.96 -5.55 63.75
C VAL A 5 -43.03 -6.15 62.34
N GLY A 6 -43.66 -5.42 61.41
CA GLY A 6 -43.69 -5.77 59.97
C GLY A 6 -42.44 -5.26 59.27
N MET A 7 -41.73 -6.15 58.60
CA MET A 7 -40.57 -5.82 57.74
C MET A 7 -41.06 -5.63 56.34
N ALA A 8 -41.01 -4.39 55.83
CA ALA A 8 -41.28 -4.05 54.44
C ALA A 8 -40.00 -4.30 53.61
N VAL A 9 -40.08 -5.21 52.63
CA VAL A 9 -39.01 -5.48 51.65
C VAL A 9 -39.23 -4.52 50.47
N LEU A 10 -38.37 -3.52 50.32
CA LEU A 10 -38.29 -2.71 49.10
C LEU A 10 -37.51 -3.48 48.04
N ALA A 11 -38.19 -3.98 47.03
CA ALA A 11 -37.59 -4.51 45.82
C ALA A 11 -37.12 -3.35 44.90
N GLY A 12 -35.87 -3.00 44.91
CA GLY A 12 -35.27 -2.04 43.99
C GLY A 12 -35.05 -2.68 42.61
N ALA A 13 -35.87 -2.29 41.62
CA ALA A 13 -35.64 -2.65 40.21
C ALA A 13 -34.48 -1.83 39.67
N VAL A 14 -33.33 -2.47 39.48
CA VAL A 14 -32.19 -1.86 38.73
C VAL A 14 -32.51 -1.94 37.24
N LEU A 15 -32.94 -0.83 36.67
CA LEU A 15 -33.01 -0.63 35.22
C LEU A 15 -31.60 -0.48 34.68
N VAL A 16 -31.05 -1.56 34.11
CA VAL A 16 -29.84 -1.52 33.32
C VAL A 16 -30.20 -0.89 31.98
N PHE A 17 -29.95 0.41 31.84
CA PHE A 17 -29.94 1.08 30.55
C PHE A 17 -28.72 0.58 29.78
N GLY A 18 -28.89 -0.44 28.97
CA GLY A 18 -27.94 -0.80 27.92
C GLY A 18 -27.96 0.34 26.89
N ALA A 19 -27.01 1.27 27.00
CA ALA A 19 -26.71 2.20 25.93
C ALA A 19 -26.22 1.37 24.73
N ALA A 20 -27.14 0.98 23.84
CA ALA A 20 -26.77 0.56 22.50
C ALA A 20 -26.05 1.76 21.87
N MET A 21 -24.72 1.70 21.78
CA MET A 21 -23.99 2.62 20.92
C MET A 21 -24.53 2.40 19.52
N ALA A 22 -25.39 3.32 19.07
CA ALA A 22 -25.80 3.39 17.68
C ALA A 22 -24.53 3.68 16.89
N HIS A 23 -23.89 2.64 16.38
CA HIS A 23 -22.83 2.81 15.40
C HIS A 23 -23.48 3.49 14.21
N ALA A 24 -23.03 4.69 13.88
CA ALA A 24 -23.51 5.39 12.70
C ALA A 24 -23.37 4.43 11.51
N GLN A 25 -24.49 4.23 10.82
CA GLN A 25 -24.55 3.24 9.72
C GLN A 25 -23.66 3.72 8.58
N VAL A 26 -22.71 2.87 8.16
CA VAL A 26 -21.85 3.15 7.01
C VAL A 26 -22.71 3.18 5.75
N LYS A 27 -22.66 4.29 5.02
CA LYS A 27 -23.31 4.40 3.71
C LYS A 27 -22.52 3.56 2.72
N THR A 28 -23.16 2.63 2.04
CA THR A 28 -22.58 1.84 0.94
C THR A 28 -23.38 2.03 -0.34
N THR A 29 -22.72 1.92 -1.49
CA THR A 29 -23.39 1.99 -2.80
C THR A 29 -23.58 0.60 -3.40
N ASN A 30 -24.57 0.48 -4.30
CA ASN A 30 -24.78 -0.67 -5.17
C ASN A 30 -24.64 -0.28 -6.65
N GLN A 31 -24.18 0.94 -6.94
CA GLN A 31 -23.93 1.36 -8.32
C GLN A 31 -22.92 0.42 -9.00
N GLY A 32 -22.94 0.33 -10.31
CA GLY A 32 -21.99 -0.48 -11.08
C GLY A 32 -22.20 -2.00 -10.98
N ILE A 33 -23.25 -2.46 -10.31
CA ILE A 33 -23.62 -3.89 -10.28
C ILE A 33 -24.86 -4.09 -11.14
N THR A 34 -24.77 -5.01 -12.09
CA THR A 34 -25.90 -5.51 -12.88
C THR A 34 -25.97 -7.04 -12.75
N ASP A 35 -26.92 -7.67 -13.45
CA ASP A 35 -27.01 -9.14 -13.47
C ASP A 35 -25.81 -9.81 -14.17
N THR A 36 -25.09 -9.07 -15.02
CA THR A 36 -24.01 -9.61 -15.87
C THR A 36 -22.65 -8.94 -15.66
N GLU A 37 -22.59 -7.81 -14.94
CA GLU A 37 -21.38 -6.99 -14.85
C GLU A 37 -21.16 -6.39 -13.45
N ILE A 38 -19.89 -6.24 -13.06
CA ILE A 38 -19.44 -5.44 -11.92
C ILE A 38 -18.43 -4.41 -12.46
N VAL A 39 -18.73 -3.13 -12.31
CA VAL A 39 -17.88 -2.02 -12.76
C VAL A 39 -16.95 -1.60 -11.65
N ILE A 40 -15.64 -1.63 -11.91
CA ILE A 40 -14.61 -1.16 -10.98
C ILE A 40 -13.73 -0.10 -11.63
N GLY A 41 -13.20 0.80 -10.83
CA GLY A 41 -12.41 1.91 -11.31
C GLY A 41 -11.05 2.06 -10.63
N THR A 42 -10.13 2.72 -11.31
CA THR A 42 -8.83 3.11 -10.76
C THR A 42 -8.30 4.34 -11.47
N HIS A 43 -7.48 5.14 -10.80
CA HIS A 43 -6.61 6.11 -11.45
C HIS A 43 -5.15 5.70 -11.29
N GLN A 44 -4.39 5.83 -12.38
CA GLN A 44 -2.97 5.45 -12.44
C GLN A 44 -2.14 6.62 -12.95
N ASP A 45 -0.81 6.54 -12.82
CA ASP A 45 0.10 7.39 -13.57
C ASP A 45 0.47 6.69 -14.89
N LEU A 46 -0.16 7.07 -15.99
CA LEU A 46 0.16 6.51 -17.30
C LEU A 46 1.04 7.44 -18.14
N SER A 47 1.21 8.70 -17.74
CA SER A 47 1.92 9.74 -18.51
C SER A 47 2.92 10.57 -17.71
N GLY A 48 2.92 10.47 -16.38
CA GLY A 48 3.70 11.30 -15.45
C GLY A 48 5.03 10.68 -15.00
N PRO A 49 5.55 11.15 -13.85
CA PRO A 49 6.91 10.84 -13.42
C PRO A 49 7.12 9.38 -12.97
N ILE A 50 6.05 8.67 -12.59
CA ILE A 50 6.11 7.24 -12.20
C ILE A 50 5.30 6.35 -13.15
N LYS A 51 5.17 6.76 -14.43
CA LYS A 51 4.40 6.04 -15.44
C LYS A 51 4.76 4.56 -15.57
N THR A 52 6.03 4.22 -15.38
CA THR A 52 6.47 2.82 -15.42
C THR A 52 5.72 1.97 -14.41
N TRP A 53 5.45 2.51 -13.21
CA TRP A 53 4.66 1.82 -12.21
C TRP A 53 3.18 1.75 -12.59
N GLY A 54 2.60 2.91 -12.98
CA GLY A 54 1.18 2.97 -13.32
C GLY A 54 0.80 2.07 -14.49
N VAL A 55 1.64 2.01 -15.51
CA VAL A 55 1.45 1.09 -16.64
C VAL A 55 1.54 -0.36 -16.18
N SER A 56 2.51 -0.69 -15.31
CA SER A 56 2.66 -2.06 -14.81
C SER A 56 1.49 -2.49 -13.92
N VAL A 57 1.02 -1.63 -13.01
CA VAL A 57 -0.21 -1.88 -12.22
C VAL A 57 -1.40 -2.11 -13.14
N ALA A 58 -1.62 -1.22 -14.12
CA ALA A 58 -2.72 -1.33 -15.07
C ALA A 58 -2.67 -2.65 -15.87
N ASN A 59 -1.49 -3.08 -16.27
CA ASN A 59 -1.29 -4.35 -16.97
C ASN A 59 -1.60 -5.55 -16.07
N GLY A 60 -1.11 -5.56 -14.82
CA GLY A 60 -1.44 -6.59 -13.84
C GLY A 60 -2.94 -6.69 -13.58
N MET A 61 -3.60 -5.54 -13.37
CA MET A 61 -5.05 -5.47 -13.18
C MET A 61 -5.82 -6.00 -14.41
N LYS A 62 -5.40 -5.64 -15.64
CA LYS A 62 -6.02 -6.14 -16.86
C LYS A 62 -5.88 -7.65 -16.97
N MET A 63 -4.68 -8.20 -16.74
CA MET A 63 -4.42 -9.63 -16.79
C MET A 63 -5.32 -10.40 -15.82
N ALA A 64 -5.37 -10.00 -14.54
CA ALA A 64 -6.25 -10.61 -13.55
C ALA A 64 -7.73 -10.48 -13.92
N THR A 65 -8.15 -9.32 -14.42
CA THR A 65 -9.52 -9.09 -14.87
C THR A 65 -9.91 -10.05 -16.02
N GLU A 66 -9.01 -10.25 -16.99
CA GLU A 66 -9.24 -11.17 -18.10
C GLU A 66 -9.31 -12.62 -17.62
N GLU A 67 -8.44 -13.03 -16.69
CA GLU A 67 -8.44 -14.38 -16.12
C GLU A 67 -9.70 -14.67 -15.31
N VAL A 68 -10.10 -13.76 -14.40
CA VAL A 68 -11.36 -13.85 -13.65
C VAL A 68 -12.56 -13.93 -14.61
N ASN A 69 -12.57 -13.09 -15.64
CA ASN A 69 -13.63 -13.07 -16.63
C ASN A 69 -13.67 -14.37 -17.47
N ALA A 70 -12.53 -14.91 -17.86
CA ALA A 70 -12.43 -16.16 -18.59
C ALA A 70 -12.91 -17.35 -17.74
N ALA A 71 -12.64 -17.34 -16.44
CA ALA A 71 -13.12 -18.35 -15.49
C ALA A 71 -14.64 -18.30 -15.20
N GLY A 72 -15.37 -17.35 -15.79
CA GLY A 72 -16.84 -17.22 -15.60
C GLY A 72 -17.25 -15.94 -14.87
N GLY A 73 -16.29 -15.15 -14.40
CA GLY A 73 -16.53 -13.93 -13.62
C GLY A 73 -16.86 -14.23 -12.15
N ILE A 74 -17.30 -13.23 -11.43
CA ILE A 74 -17.67 -13.32 -10.01
C ILE A 74 -19.16 -13.65 -9.91
N ASN A 75 -19.48 -14.86 -9.48
CA ASN A 75 -20.86 -15.35 -9.41
C ASN A 75 -21.65 -15.18 -10.74
N GLY A 76 -20.96 -15.31 -11.89
CA GLY A 76 -21.53 -15.17 -13.24
C GLY A 76 -21.50 -13.76 -13.81
N ARG A 77 -21.00 -12.75 -13.07
CA ARG A 77 -20.82 -11.37 -13.54
C ARG A 77 -19.38 -11.15 -14.00
N LYS A 78 -19.22 -10.49 -15.15
CA LYS A 78 -17.90 -10.07 -15.64
C LYS A 78 -17.46 -8.78 -14.95
N ILE A 79 -16.18 -8.64 -14.69
CA ILE A 79 -15.58 -7.39 -14.24
C ILE A 79 -15.38 -6.48 -15.45
N ARG A 80 -15.86 -5.23 -15.37
CA ARG A 80 -15.49 -4.15 -16.26
C ARG A 80 -14.57 -3.17 -15.54
N LEU A 81 -13.29 -3.20 -15.89
CA LEU A 81 -12.25 -2.35 -15.32
C LEU A 81 -12.14 -1.05 -16.12
N ILE A 82 -12.23 0.10 -15.44
CA ILE A 82 -12.01 1.43 -16.02
C ILE A 82 -10.75 2.03 -15.39
N ILE A 83 -9.81 2.48 -16.25
CA ILE A 83 -8.52 3.03 -15.82
C ILE A 83 -8.42 4.46 -16.36
N GLU A 84 -8.23 5.44 -15.44
CA GLU A 84 -7.99 6.84 -15.78
C GLU A 84 -6.51 7.21 -15.57
N ASP A 85 -6.03 8.21 -16.31
CA ASP A 85 -4.64 8.69 -16.23
C ASP A 85 -4.53 9.97 -15.40
N SER A 86 -4.21 9.84 -14.12
CA SER A 86 -3.99 11.00 -13.24
C SER A 86 -2.63 11.69 -13.46
N GLY A 87 -1.67 11.05 -14.14
CA GLY A 87 -0.32 11.59 -14.32
C GLY A 87 0.40 11.88 -13.01
N TYR A 88 0.00 11.19 -11.90
CA TYR A 88 0.48 11.43 -10.54
C TYR A 88 0.23 12.88 -10.04
N ASP A 89 -0.81 13.53 -10.58
CA ASP A 89 -1.26 14.86 -10.19
C ASP A 89 -2.54 14.79 -9.34
N PRO A 90 -2.55 15.34 -8.10
CA PRO A 90 -3.71 15.27 -7.22
C PRO A 90 -4.98 15.92 -7.77
N LYS A 91 -4.86 17.00 -8.55
CA LYS A 91 -6.02 17.68 -9.14
C LYS A 91 -6.66 16.83 -10.24
N ARG A 92 -5.83 16.20 -11.08
CA ARG A 92 -6.33 15.25 -12.08
C ARG A 92 -6.98 14.04 -11.41
N ALA A 93 -6.36 13.46 -10.38
CA ALA A 93 -6.91 12.34 -9.65
C ALA A 93 -8.31 12.64 -9.06
N VAL A 94 -8.55 13.86 -8.59
CA VAL A 94 -9.87 14.32 -8.13
C VAL A 94 -10.88 14.28 -9.29
N LEU A 95 -10.53 14.83 -10.46
CA LEU A 95 -11.42 14.85 -11.63
C LEU A 95 -11.70 13.45 -12.17
N ASP A 96 -10.67 12.60 -12.22
CA ASP A 96 -10.77 11.20 -12.64
C ASP A 96 -11.70 10.42 -11.69
N THR A 97 -11.55 10.63 -10.38
CA THR A 97 -12.38 9.99 -9.36
C THR A 97 -13.83 10.44 -9.45
N GLN A 98 -14.09 11.75 -9.65
CA GLN A 98 -15.44 12.25 -9.87
C GLN A 98 -16.08 11.61 -11.12
N LYS A 99 -15.34 11.53 -12.22
CA LYS A 99 -15.80 10.86 -13.46
C LYS A 99 -16.13 9.39 -13.19
N LEU A 100 -15.24 8.65 -12.55
CA LEU A 100 -15.43 7.23 -12.25
C LEU A 100 -16.68 6.98 -11.37
N ILE A 101 -16.92 7.84 -10.38
CA ILE A 101 -18.04 7.70 -9.46
C ILE A 101 -19.36 8.19 -10.07
N GLU A 102 -19.39 9.42 -10.63
CA GLU A 102 -20.60 10.08 -11.04
C GLU A 102 -21.09 9.65 -12.42
N LYS A 103 -20.14 9.44 -13.37
CA LYS A 103 -20.44 9.13 -14.76
C LYS A 103 -20.35 7.63 -15.05
N ASP A 104 -19.24 7.01 -14.66
CA ASP A 104 -18.99 5.61 -14.98
C ASP A 104 -19.61 4.67 -13.94
N GLN A 105 -20.10 5.20 -12.80
CA GLN A 105 -20.85 4.51 -11.75
C GLN A 105 -20.11 3.29 -11.20
N VAL A 106 -18.81 3.44 -10.86
CA VAL A 106 -18.00 2.32 -10.37
C VAL A 106 -18.50 1.82 -9.00
N PHE A 107 -18.51 0.51 -8.81
CA PHE A 107 -18.88 -0.14 -7.55
C PHE A 107 -17.77 -0.01 -6.50
N SER A 108 -16.50 -0.14 -6.94
CA SER A 108 -15.33 -0.03 -6.08
C SER A 108 -14.20 0.70 -6.80
N MET A 109 -13.42 1.48 -6.04
CA MET A 109 -12.12 1.98 -6.47
C MET A 109 -11.05 1.01 -6.02
N ILE A 110 -10.25 0.45 -6.95
CA ILE A 110 -9.27 -0.59 -6.66
C ILE A 110 -7.89 -0.19 -7.14
N GLY A 111 -6.86 -0.36 -6.32
CA GLY A 111 -5.47 -0.17 -6.72
C GLY A 111 -5.11 1.25 -7.16
N ALA A 112 -5.86 2.27 -6.74
CA ALA A 112 -5.58 3.66 -7.10
C ALA A 112 -4.16 4.07 -6.66
N MET A 113 -3.44 4.78 -7.56
CA MET A 113 -2.00 5.01 -7.39
C MET A 113 -1.65 6.31 -6.68
N GLY A 114 -0.78 6.19 -5.68
CA GLY A 114 0.02 7.28 -5.14
C GLY A 114 -0.56 7.98 -3.93
N SER A 115 0.27 8.24 -2.91
CA SER A 115 -0.20 8.84 -1.66
C SER A 115 -0.87 10.21 -1.85
N PRO A 116 -0.28 11.17 -2.57
CA PRO A 116 -0.90 12.49 -2.74
C PRO A 116 -2.17 12.47 -3.60
N THR A 117 -2.26 11.58 -4.57
CA THR A 117 -3.41 11.44 -5.48
C THR A 117 -4.57 10.73 -4.80
N VAL A 118 -4.29 9.63 -4.08
CA VAL A 118 -5.30 8.90 -3.31
C VAL A 118 -5.82 9.75 -2.15
N LEU A 119 -4.95 10.46 -1.42
CA LEU A 119 -5.37 11.35 -0.34
C LEU A 119 -6.33 12.45 -0.84
N ALA A 120 -6.00 13.09 -1.96
CA ALA A 120 -6.82 14.16 -2.54
C ALA A 120 -8.22 13.67 -2.99
N ALA A 121 -8.35 12.41 -3.38
CA ALA A 121 -9.59 11.84 -3.92
C ALA A 121 -10.38 11.02 -2.90
N GLN A 122 -9.79 10.62 -1.77
CA GLN A 122 -10.36 9.64 -0.83
C GLN A 122 -11.76 10.03 -0.30
N ASP A 123 -11.94 11.27 0.14
CA ASP A 123 -13.22 11.69 0.71
C ASP A 123 -14.36 11.60 -0.34
N ILE A 124 -14.07 11.88 -1.61
CA ILE A 124 -15.04 11.72 -2.72
C ILE A 124 -15.48 10.26 -2.84
N VAL A 125 -14.54 9.32 -2.75
CA VAL A 125 -14.81 7.87 -2.82
C VAL A 125 -15.68 7.44 -1.65
N LEU A 126 -15.25 7.77 -0.42
CA LEU A 126 -15.91 7.31 0.80
C LEU A 126 -17.28 7.93 1.00
N ASP A 127 -17.46 9.24 0.71
CA ASP A 127 -18.75 9.94 0.83
C ASP A 127 -19.77 9.42 -0.19
N ALA A 128 -19.31 8.96 -1.36
CA ALA A 128 -20.17 8.28 -2.33
C ALA A 128 -20.64 6.88 -1.85
N GLY A 129 -20.05 6.34 -0.80
CA GLY A 129 -20.31 4.98 -0.33
C GLY A 129 -19.59 3.91 -1.15
N VAL A 130 -18.60 4.30 -1.93
CA VAL A 130 -17.75 3.42 -2.74
C VAL A 130 -16.60 2.90 -1.88
N THR A 131 -16.28 1.62 -1.98
CA THR A 131 -15.12 1.06 -1.28
C THR A 131 -13.81 1.47 -1.97
N GLN A 132 -12.81 1.87 -1.17
CA GLN A 132 -11.44 2.10 -1.62
C GLN A 132 -10.57 0.91 -1.22
N LEU A 133 -10.23 0.07 -2.19
CA LEU A 133 -9.57 -1.20 -1.95
C LEU A 133 -8.13 -1.18 -2.49
N PHE A 134 -7.20 -1.57 -1.61
CA PHE A 134 -5.82 -1.92 -1.96
C PHE A 134 -5.10 -0.86 -2.81
N PRO A 135 -5.18 0.44 -2.45
CA PRO A 135 -4.51 1.49 -3.22
C PRO A 135 -2.99 1.25 -3.24
N LEU A 136 -2.34 1.63 -4.33
CA LEU A 136 -0.87 1.59 -4.44
C LEU A 136 -0.25 2.77 -3.65
N THR A 137 -0.47 2.74 -2.38
CA THR A 137 0.12 3.58 -1.34
C THR A 137 -0.09 2.92 0.02
N ALA A 138 0.94 2.90 0.84
CA ALA A 138 0.92 2.31 2.17
C ALA A 138 0.83 3.37 3.29
N ALA A 139 0.31 4.56 2.97
CA ALA A 139 0.13 5.64 3.94
C ALA A 139 -1.01 5.34 4.91
N GLN A 140 -0.87 5.73 6.17
CA GLN A 140 -1.82 5.39 7.25
C GLN A 140 -3.28 5.80 6.97
N PHE A 141 -3.51 6.89 6.24
CA PHE A 141 -4.86 7.34 5.92
C PHE A 141 -5.68 6.32 5.10
N THR A 142 -5.04 5.34 4.44
CA THR A 142 -5.71 4.34 3.59
C THR A 142 -6.33 3.15 4.36
N PHE A 143 -6.00 2.99 5.63
CA PHE A 143 -6.49 1.87 6.45
C PHE A 143 -6.83 2.24 7.90
N LYS A 144 -6.26 3.34 8.43
CA LYS A 144 -6.50 3.75 9.81
C LYS A 144 -7.94 4.23 9.97
N LEU A 145 -8.67 3.60 10.88
CA LEU A 145 -10.06 3.91 11.17
C LEU A 145 -10.16 5.06 12.18
N ASP A 146 -10.97 6.06 11.88
CA ASP A 146 -11.36 7.11 12.81
C ASP A 146 -12.80 6.82 13.28
N PRO A 147 -13.03 6.56 14.57
CA PRO A 147 -14.39 6.32 15.09
C PRO A 147 -15.36 7.46 14.83
N ALA A 148 -14.88 8.69 14.63
CA ALA A 148 -15.70 9.85 14.28
C ALA A 148 -16.09 9.88 12.79
N LYS A 149 -15.48 9.02 11.96
CA LYS A 149 -15.71 8.94 10.51
C LYS A 149 -16.20 7.54 10.11
N PRO A 150 -17.49 7.23 10.21
CA PRO A 150 -18.01 5.89 9.91
C PRO A 150 -17.64 5.38 8.51
N GLN A 151 -17.48 6.29 7.53
CA GLN A 151 -17.14 5.98 6.15
C GLN A 151 -15.68 5.46 6.01
N ASP A 152 -14.81 5.65 7.00
CA ASP A 152 -13.47 5.05 7.05
C ASP A 152 -13.51 3.51 6.98
N ARG A 153 -14.64 2.89 7.32
CA ARG A 153 -14.82 1.44 7.15
C ARG A 153 -14.88 0.99 5.68
N LEU A 154 -14.91 1.90 4.73
CA LEU A 154 -14.89 1.56 3.29
C LEU A 154 -13.49 1.50 2.69
N LYS A 155 -12.42 1.73 3.47
CA LYS A 155 -11.03 1.71 2.98
C LYS A 155 -10.25 0.53 3.56
N PHE A 156 -9.52 -0.19 2.69
CA PHE A 156 -8.72 -1.36 3.04
C PHE A 156 -7.38 -1.33 2.33
N ASN A 157 -6.32 -1.78 3.00
CA ASN A 157 -4.98 -1.85 2.43
C ASN A 157 -4.29 -3.19 2.71
N ASN A 158 -3.60 -3.71 1.70
CA ASN A 158 -2.85 -4.95 1.76
C ASN A 158 -1.32 -4.75 1.66
N LEU A 159 -0.85 -3.50 1.57
CA LEU A 159 0.58 -3.18 1.54
C LEU A 159 1.11 -2.92 2.94
N PRO A 160 2.37 -3.35 3.25
CA PRO A 160 3.01 -3.00 4.51
C PRO A 160 3.12 -1.49 4.70
N PRO A 161 2.63 -0.93 5.82
CA PRO A 161 2.52 0.53 6.02
C PRO A 161 3.89 1.22 6.01
N TYR A 162 3.97 2.43 5.48
CA TYR A 162 5.25 3.15 5.36
C TYR A 162 5.92 3.42 6.69
N ILE A 163 5.16 3.84 7.72
CA ILE A 163 5.73 4.15 9.04
C ILE A 163 6.31 2.88 9.66
N GLU A 164 5.51 1.84 9.79
CA GLU A 164 5.89 0.57 10.43
C GLU A 164 7.00 -0.14 9.65
N SER A 165 6.92 -0.17 8.32
CA SER A 165 7.96 -0.73 7.46
C SER A 165 9.29 0.00 7.59
N THR A 166 9.24 1.34 7.63
CA THR A 166 10.44 2.16 7.84
C THR A 166 11.03 1.90 9.22
N ARG A 167 10.19 1.81 10.25
CA ARG A 167 10.64 1.52 11.62
C ARG A 167 11.31 0.15 11.71
N ALA A 168 10.69 -0.88 11.16
CA ALA A 168 11.25 -2.24 11.16
C ALA A 168 12.60 -2.30 10.41
N ALA A 169 12.67 -1.71 9.21
CA ALA A 169 13.89 -1.68 8.41
C ALA A 169 15.00 -0.84 9.07
N MET A 170 14.66 0.32 9.63
CA MET A 170 15.61 1.16 10.38
C MET A 170 16.13 0.45 11.63
N LYS A 171 15.27 -0.26 12.37
CA LYS A 171 15.71 -1.09 13.51
C LYS A 171 16.76 -2.10 13.07
N TYR A 172 16.47 -2.86 12.01
CA TYR A 172 17.41 -3.83 11.44
C TYR A 172 18.75 -3.19 11.07
N MET A 173 18.72 -2.05 10.35
CA MET A 173 19.95 -1.37 9.91
C MET A 173 20.74 -0.77 11.07
N VAL A 174 20.09 -0.20 12.07
CA VAL A 174 20.77 0.33 13.27
C VAL A 174 21.44 -0.79 14.07
N GLU A 175 20.78 -1.94 14.22
CA GLU A 175 21.33 -3.12 14.90
C GLU A 175 22.48 -3.76 14.10
N LEU A 176 22.42 -3.72 12.75
CA LEU A 176 23.44 -4.30 11.88
C LEU A 176 24.67 -3.40 11.73
N LYS A 177 24.47 -2.09 11.58
CA LYS A 177 25.52 -1.13 11.17
C LYS A 177 26.01 -0.22 12.29
N HIS A 178 25.24 -0.09 13.36
CA HIS A 178 25.49 0.83 14.50
C HIS A 178 25.83 2.26 14.06
N PRO A 179 24.99 2.88 13.20
CA PRO A 179 25.28 4.20 12.67
C PRO A 179 25.26 5.24 13.79
N LYS A 180 26.18 6.21 13.69
CA LYS A 180 26.28 7.34 14.63
C LYS A 180 25.46 8.54 14.16
N LYS A 181 25.26 8.65 12.84
CA LYS A 181 24.60 9.79 12.22
C LYS A 181 23.71 9.36 11.03
N PRO A 182 22.62 8.63 11.30
CA PRO A 182 21.67 8.27 10.26
C PRO A 182 20.94 9.51 9.74
N CYS A 183 20.83 9.62 8.42
CA CYS A 183 20.25 10.74 7.70
C CYS A 183 19.11 10.26 6.80
N ILE A 184 18.30 11.20 6.29
CA ILE A 184 17.19 10.88 5.38
C ILE A 184 17.08 11.89 4.24
N MET A 185 16.81 11.37 3.02
CA MET A 185 16.30 12.14 1.88
C MET A 185 14.92 11.62 1.51
N PHE A 186 13.91 12.50 1.45
CA PHE A 186 12.51 12.09 1.26
C PHE A 186 11.75 12.99 0.29
N GLN A 187 10.72 12.45 -0.36
CA GLN A 187 9.82 13.20 -1.22
C GLN A 187 8.98 14.17 -0.38
N ASP A 188 8.90 15.45 -0.77
CA ASP A 188 8.13 16.48 -0.07
C ASP A 188 6.63 16.37 -0.38
N ASP A 189 6.02 15.29 0.11
CA ASP A 189 4.59 15.02 0.06
C ASP A 189 4.18 13.98 1.12
N GLU A 190 2.94 13.51 1.05
CA GLU A 190 2.36 12.57 2.03
C GLU A 190 3.14 11.25 2.13
N TYR A 191 3.66 10.73 1.00
CA TYR A 191 4.51 9.54 1.02
C TYR A 191 5.78 9.76 1.84
N GLY A 192 6.55 10.78 1.47
CA GLY A 192 7.84 11.03 2.11
C GLY A 192 7.71 11.43 3.58
N LYS A 193 6.61 12.12 3.97
CA LYS A 193 6.32 12.43 5.38
C LYS A 193 6.08 11.18 6.21
N ASN A 194 5.35 10.18 5.71
CA ASN A 194 5.18 8.91 6.41
C ASN A 194 6.53 8.18 6.61
N VAL A 195 7.42 8.21 5.60
CA VAL A 195 8.77 7.63 5.73
C VAL A 195 9.62 8.41 6.76
N LEU A 196 9.56 9.75 6.73
CA LEU A 196 10.21 10.60 7.73
C LEU A 196 9.71 10.30 9.15
N ASP A 197 8.39 10.17 9.33
CA ASP A 197 7.79 9.85 10.62
C ASP A 197 8.29 8.50 11.16
N GLY A 198 8.34 7.48 10.31
CA GLY A 198 8.89 6.17 10.67
C GLY A 198 10.37 6.24 11.06
N PHE A 199 11.17 6.98 10.31
CA PHE A 199 12.59 7.23 10.59
C PHE A 199 12.78 7.90 11.96
N MET A 200 12.09 9.01 12.20
CA MET A 200 12.20 9.78 13.45
C MET A 200 11.72 8.97 14.66
N GLN A 201 10.58 8.28 14.55
CA GLN A 201 10.05 7.45 15.62
C GLN A 201 11.00 6.30 15.98
N GLN A 202 11.61 5.66 14.98
CA GLN A 202 12.52 4.54 15.26
C GLN A 202 13.82 4.99 15.89
N LEU A 203 14.42 6.07 15.42
CA LEU A 203 15.65 6.60 16.02
C LEU A 203 15.41 7.05 17.46
N ALA A 204 14.29 7.72 17.74
CA ALA A 204 13.89 8.10 19.08
C ALA A 204 13.73 6.89 20.00
N ALA A 205 13.07 5.81 19.54
CA ALA A 205 12.91 4.56 20.29
C ALA A 205 14.26 3.89 20.63
N MET A 206 15.24 4.01 19.75
CA MET A 206 16.58 3.44 19.94
C MET A 206 17.59 4.43 20.56
N LYS A 207 17.16 5.67 20.86
CA LYS A 207 18.01 6.76 21.40
C LYS A 207 19.22 7.06 20.51
N VAL A 208 19.00 7.03 19.18
CA VAL A 208 19.97 7.42 18.16
C VAL A 208 19.59 8.81 17.66
N GLU A 209 20.56 9.74 17.65
CA GLU A 209 20.31 11.10 17.17
C GLU A 209 20.24 11.12 15.64
N PRO A 210 19.18 11.72 15.06
CA PRO A 210 19.09 11.88 13.62
C PRO A 210 20.09 12.92 13.10
N GLY A 211 20.72 12.63 11.96
CA GLY A 211 21.53 13.59 11.22
C GLY A 211 20.69 14.45 10.26
N THR A 212 21.30 14.83 9.13
CA THR A 212 20.68 15.67 8.11
C THR A 212 19.39 15.07 7.56
N GLN A 213 18.36 15.90 7.51
CA GLN A 213 17.08 15.61 6.85
C GLN A 213 16.96 16.54 5.64
N THR A 214 16.77 15.99 4.46
CA THR A 214 16.57 16.74 3.21
C THR A 214 15.34 16.24 2.47
N SER A 215 14.68 17.14 1.75
CA SER A 215 13.56 16.78 0.90
C SER A 215 13.81 17.15 -0.56
N TYR A 216 12.98 16.57 -1.45
CA TYR A 216 12.91 16.92 -2.85
C TYR A 216 11.46 16.97 -3.32
N LYS A 217 11.17 17.77 -4.35
CA LYS A 217 9.83 17.84 -4.94
C LYS A 217 9.64 16.73 -5.98
N ARG A 218 8.42 16.21 -6.09
CA ARG A 218 8.05 15.25 -7.15
C ARG A 218 8.53 15.75 -8.51
N GLY A 219 9.14 14.85 -9.27
CA GLY A 219 9.67 15.17 -10.59
C GLY A 219 11.06 15.81 -10.60
N ALA A 220 11.69 16.07 -9.45
CA ALA A 220 13.08 16.51 -9.39
C ALA A 220 14.02 15.50 -10.07
N THR A 221 15.09 16.02 -10.67
CA THR A 221 16.09 15.24 -11.41
C THR A 221 17.52 15.48 -10.94
N ASP A 222 17.73 16.48 -10.09
CA ASP A 222 19.03 16.82 -9.50
C ASP A 222 18.96 16.69 -7.97
N PHE A 223 19.89 15.92 -7.41
CA PHE A 223 19.99 15.61 -5.98
C PHE A 223 21.37 15.97 -5.41
N SER A 224 22.21 16.65 -6.20
CA SER A 224 23.60 16.97 -5.86
C SER A 224 23.73 17.75 -4.56
N ALA A 225 22.86 18.75 -4.35
CA ALA A 225 22.87 19.58 -3.14
C ALA A 225 22.53 18.78 -1.89
N GLN A 226 21.50 17.92 -1.95
CA GLN A 226 21.09 17.07 -0.82
C GLN A 226 22.20 16.11 -0.43
N ILE A 227 22.80 15.41 -1.41
CA ILE A 227 23.85 14.42 -1.19
C ILE A 227 25.15 15.07 -0.71
N ALA A 228 25.55 16.21 -1.30
CA ALA A 228 26.72 16.96 -0.86
C ALA A 228 26.57 17.43 0.61
N ARG A 229 25.39 17.91 0.98
CA ARG A 229 25.08 18.32 2.36
C ARG A 229 25.19 17.15 3.34
N MET A 230 24.60 15.99 3.02
CA MET A 230 24.68 14.79 3.86
C MET A 230 26.11 14.29 4.03
N LYS A 231 26.91 14.29 2.96
CA LYS A 231 28.34 13.94 3.03
C LYS A 231 29.10 14.91 3.93
N ALA A 232 28.92 16.21 3.74
CA ALA A 232 29.57 17.25 4.55
C ALA A 232 29.19 17.16 6.02
N ASP A 233 27.96 16.77 6.32
CA ASP A 233 27.46 16.57 7.68
C ASP A 233 27.97 15.24 8.31
N GLY A 234 28.61 14.36 7.55
CA GLY A 234 29.18 13.11 8.05
C GLY A 234 28.12 12.00 8.29
N CYS A 235 27.07 11.95 7.47
CA CYS A 235 26.09 10.88 7.51
C CYS A 235 26.77 9.52 7.22
N ASP A 236 26.42 8.49 7.99
CA ASP A 236 27.00 7.14 7.87
C ASP A 236 25.96 6.05 7.52
N LEU A 237 24.68 6.41 7.54
CA LEU A 237 23.53 5.67 6.98
C LEU A 237 22.55 6.67 6.38
N VAL A 238 22.09 6.43 5.16
CA VAL A 238 21.10 7.29 4.50
C VAL A 238 19.85 6.51 4.18
N LEU A 239 18.72 6.89 4.81
CA LEU A 239 17.41 6.40 4.39
C LEU A 239 16.93 7.19 3.17
N LEU A 240 16.47 6.49 2.15
CA LEU A 240 15.90 7.02 0.92
C LEU A 240 14.38 6.82 0.92
N GLY A 241 13.63 7.85 1.28
CA GLY A 241 12.19 7.97 1.07
C GLY A 241 11.90 8.42 -0.37
N THR A 242 12.38 7.64 -1.34
CA THR A 242 12.42 7.95 -2.77
C THR A 242 11.75 6.87 -3.60
N VAL A 243 11.58 7.13 -4.90
CA VAL A 243 11.14 6.15 -5.89
C VAL A 243 12.33 5.80 -6.83
N ILE A 244 12.10 5.17 -7.97
CA ILE A 244 13.16 4.56 -8.81
C ILE A 244 14.25 5.57 -9.20
N ARG A 245 13.86 6.63 -9.91
CA ARG A 245 14.80 7.59 -10.51
C ARG A 245 15.57 8.37 -9.44
N GLU A 246 14.88 8.76 -8.40
CA GLU A 246 15.44 9.54 -7.30
C GLU A 246 16.43 8.71 -6.47
N THR A 247 16.15 7.42 -6.26
CA THR A 247 17.08 6.47 -5.63
C THR A 247 18.37 6.35 -6.43
N ILE A 248 18.26 6.05 -7.72
CA ILE A 248 19.42 5.92 -8.62
C ILE A 248 20.19 7.23 -8.70
N GLY A 249 19.46 8.37 -8.81
CA GLY A 249 20.05 9.70 -8.86
C GLY A 249 20.85 10.05 -7.61
N ALA A 250 20.28 9.83 -6.43
CA ALA A 250 20.97 10.08 -5.15
C ALA A 250 22.24 9.26 -5.02
N MET A 251 22.19 7.96 -5.32
CA MET A 251 23.35 7.08 -5.26
C MET A 251 24.40 7.40 -6.35
N THR A 252 23.95 7.87 -7.53
CA THR A 252 24.86 8.38 -8.58
C THR A 252 25.63 9.59 -8.09
N GLU A 253 24.99 10.55 -7.42
CA GLU A 253 25.66 11.73 -6.85
C GLU A 253 26.64 11.34 -5.75
N ALA A 254 26.30 10.39 -4.88
CA ALA A 254 27.20 9.86 -3.87
C ALA A 254 28.48 9.24 -4.51
N LYS A 255 28.28 8.43 -5.56
CA LYS A 255 29.38 7.83 -6.32
C LYS A 255 30.29 8.86 -6.99
N LYS A 256 29.71 9.90 -7.62
CA LYS A 256 30.47 11.04 -8.20
C LYS A 256 31.35 11.75 -7.16
N LEU A 257 30.83 11.87 -5.93
CA LEU A 257 31.58 12.48 -4.82
C LEU A 257 32.61 11.53 -4.19
N GLY A 258 32.74 10.28 -4.64
CA GLY A 258 33.56 9.27 -4.00
C GLY A 258 33.13 8.99 -2.55
N TRP A 259 31.84 9.11 -2.25
CA TRP A 259 31.29 8.91 -0.91
C TRP A 259 30.74 7.50 -0.75
N THR A 260 31.42 6.72 0.10
CA THR A 260 30.95 5.39 0.49
C THR A 260 30.12 5.50 1.75
N VAL A 261 28.83 5.15 1.67
CA VAL A 261 27.86 5.19 2.76
C VAL A 261 26.83 4.08 2.53
N ASP A 262 26.28 3.53 3.60
CA ASP A 262 25.16 2.60 3.49
C ASP A 262 23.87 3.34 3.13
N PHE A 263 23.13 2.81 2.14
CA PHE A 263 21.82 3.30 1.76
C PHE A 263 20.74 2.28 2.09
N LEU A 264 19.63 2.76 2.67
CA LEU A 264 18.42 1.99 2.90
C LEU A 264 17.25 2.63 2.15
N GLY A 265 16.60 1.92 1.24
CA GLY A 265 15.38 2.37 0.56
C GLY A 265 14.12 2.02 1.36
N ALA A 266 13.13 2.91 1.37
CA ALA A 266 11.79 2.58 1.79
C ALA A 266 11.12 1.59 0.82
N THR A 267 9.94 1.04 1.15
CA THR A 267 9.29 -0.02 0.36
C THR A 267 9.12 0.30 -1.14
N PRO A 268 8.85 1.55 -1.59
CA PRO A 268 8.80 1.88 -3.01
C PRO A 268 10.13 1.74 -3.77
N THR A 269 11.26 1.66 -3.06
CA THR A 269 12.58 1.44 -3.67
C THR A 269 12.81 -0.02 -4.04
N ASN A 270 12.13 -0.96 -3.38
CA ASN A 270 12.29 -2.40 -3.59
C ASN A 270 11.55 -2.88 -4.84
N VAL A 271 12.08 -2.53 -6.00
CA VAL A 271 11.52 -2.86 -7.32
C VAL A 271 12.62 -3.29 -8.28
N ILE A 272 12.27 -4.13 -9.26
CA ILE A 272 13.23 -4.72 -10.21
C ILE A 272 13.96 -3.66 -11.05
N GLU A 273 13.32 -2.52 -11.31
CA GLU A 273 13.87 -1.43 -12.11
C GLU A 273 15.08 -0.76 -11.44
N VAL A 274 15.15 -0.76 -10.12
CA VAL A 274 16.27 -0.12 -9.40
C VAL A 274 17.60 -0.81 -9.72
N PRO A 275 17.80 -2.12 -9.54
CA PRO A 275 19.03 -2.75 -9.97
C PRO A 275 19.18 -2.83 -11.50
N LEU A 276 18.08 -2.98 -12.25
CA LEU A 276 18.13 -3.06 -13.72
C LEU A 276 18.68 -1.77 -14.35
N LEU A 277 18.21 -0.61 -13.90
CA LEU A 277 18.61 0.70 -14.44
C LEU A 277 19.82 1.29 -13.72
N GLY A 278 19.94 1.08 -12.41
CA GLY A 278 21.02 1.61 -11.59
C GLY A 278 22.33 0.83 -11.71
N LYS A 279 22.25 -0.46 -12.10
CA LYS A 279 23.41 -1.34 -12.29
C LYS A 279 24.37 -1.30 -11.09
N ASP A 280 25.65 -1.11 -11.35
CA ASP A 280 26.73 -1.02 -10.36
C ASP A 280 26.62 0.21 -9.42
N VAL A 281 25.80 1.19 -9.76
CA VAL A 281 25.56 2.36 -8.90
C VAL A 281 24.78 2.00 -7.65
N VAL A 282 23.85 1.05 -7.77
CA VAL A 282 22.95 0.64 -6.68
C VAL A 282 23.35 -0.69 -6.03
N GLU A 283 24.53 -1.23 -6.39
CA GLU A 283 25.04 -2.44 -5.75
C GLU A 283 25.26 -2.19 -4.26
N GLY A 284 24.78 -3.12 -3.41
CA GLY A 284 24.81 -2.98 -1.96
C GLY A 284 23.66 -2.19 -1.33
N LEU A 285 22.76 -1.59 -2.11
CA LEU A 285 21.58 -0.89 -1.60
C LEU A 285 20.69 -1.86 -0.83
N TYR A 286 20.35 -1.50 0.41
CA TYR A 286 19.31 -2.17 1.21
C TYR A 286 17.94 -1.58 0.90
N ALA A 287 16.87 -2.36 1.04
CA ALA A 287 15.51 -1.83 1.02
C ALA A 287 14.54 -2.69 1.84
N ALA A 288 13.50 -2.04 2.37
CA ALA A 288 12.31 -2.71 2.85
C ALA A 288 11.49 -3.25 1.66
N GLY A 289 10.96 -4.46 1.75
CA GLY A 289 10.09 -5.07 0.73
C GLY A 289 8.91 -5.81 1.37
N GLY A 290 7.80 -5.94 0.66
CA GLY A 290 6.63 -6.70 1.11
C GLY A 290 6.64 -8.15 0.65
N ILE A 291 7.36 -8.45 -0.44
CA ILE A 291 7.48 -9.79 -1.03
C ILE A 291 8.91 -10.00 -1.54
N GLU A 292 9.31 -11.25 -1.68
CA GLU A 292 10.49 -11.60 -2.48
C GLU A 292 10.18 -11.29 -3.96
N ILE A 293 11.08 -10.57 -4.63
CA ILE A 293 10.91 -10.25 -6.06
C ILE A 293 11.15 -11.51 -6.89
N PRO A 294 10.14 -12.00 -7.63
CA PRO A 294 10.31 -13.20 -8.44
C PRO A 294 11.09 -12.87 -9.73
N TYR A 295 12.07 -13.69 -10.04
CA TYR A 295 12.81 -13.66 -11.31
C TYR A 295 12.45 -14.90 -12.15
N GLU A 296 12.30 -14.75 -13.47
CA GLU A 296 11.84 -15.82 -14.38
C GLU A 296 12.71 -17.09 -14.31
N ASP A 297 14.04 -16.92 -14.13
CA ASP A 297 15.00 -18.03 -14.05
C ASP A 297 14.93 -18.81 -12.72
N THR A 298 14.40 -18.21 -11.66
CA THR A 298 14.28 -18.85 -10.34
C THR A 298 12.85 -19.20 -9.95
N ALA A 299 11.86 -18.52 -10.54
CA ALA A 299 10.44 -18.75 -10.27
C ALA A 299 9.99 -20.17 -10.70
N LYS A 300 8.99 -20.71 -9.99
CA LYS A 300 8.44 -22.05 -10.20
C LYS A 300 6.90 -22.02 -10.25
N GLY A 301 6.32 -23.06 -10.87
CA GLY A 301 4.87 -23.28 -10.88
C GLY A 301 4.11 -22.07 -11.42
N LYS A 302 2.98 -21.75 -10.81
CA LYS A 302 2.07 -20.69 -11.26
C LYS A 302 2.74 -19.31 -11.39
N VAL A 303 3.67 -18.99 -10.51
CA VAL A 303 4.40 -17.72 -10.58
C VAL A 303 5.25 -17.64 -11.85
N LYS A 304 5.95 -18.71 -12.21
CA LYS A 304 6.71 -18.77 -13.46
C LYS A 304 5.79 -18.62 -14.68
N ASP A 305 4.69 -19.35 -14.70
CA ASP A 305 3.73 -19.29 -15.81
C ASP A 305 3.15 -17.87 -15.96
N TRP A 306 2.87 -17.21 -14.84
CA TRP A 306 2.39 -15.83 -14.81
C TRP A 306 3.43 -14.85 -15.39
N LEU A 307 4.71 -14.96 -14.98
CA LEU A 307 5.79 -14.10 -15.49
C LEU A 307 5.91 -14.23 -17.02
N VAL A 308 5.90 -15.45 -17.54
CA VAL A 308 5.97 -15.75 -18.98
C VAL A 308 4.75 -15.18 -19.73
N ASN A 309 3.55 -15.38 -19.18
CA ASN A 309 2.31 -14.91 -19.78
C ASN A 309 2.22 -13.39 -19.78
N TYR A 310 2.62 -12.73 -18.69
CA TYR A 310 2.67 -11.27 -18.62
C TYR A 310 3.58 -10.69 -19.71
N LYS A 311 4.79 -11.23 -19.84
CA LYS A 311 5.76 -10.83 -20.85
C LYS A 311 5.21 -11.03 -22.27
N LYS A 312 4.52 -12.15 -22.52
CA LYS A 312 3.88 -12.44 -23.81
C LYS A 312 2.77 -11.43 -24.12
N LEU A 313 1.94 -11.05 -23.14
CA LEU A 313 0.82 -10.14 -23.33
C LEU A 313 1.25 -8.67 -23.52
N PHE A 314 2.25 -8.22 -22.75
CA PHE A 314 2.59 -6.80 -22.68
C PHE A 314 3.96 -6.45 -23.26
N GLY A 315 4.76 -7.45 -23.68
CA GLY A 315 6.07 -7.23 -24.31
C GLY A 315 7.15 -6.69 -23.36
N THR A 316 6.90 -6.67 -22.06
CA THR A 316 7.82 -6.19 -21.01
C THR A 316 7.92 -7.18 -19.87
N GLU A 317 9.05 -7.17 -19.15
CA GLU A 317 9.17 -7.94 -17.92
C GLU A 317 8.19 -7.40 -16.86
N PRO A 318 7.50 -8.28 -16.14
CA PRO A 318 6.67 -7.85 -14.99
C PRO A 318 7.56 -7.37 -13.85
N ASN A 319 7.03 -6.43 -13.10
CA ASN A 319 7.64 -5.89 -11.90
C ASN A 319 6.72 -6.07 -10.69
N THR A 320 7.18 -5.66 -9.50
CA THR A 320 6.40 -5.73 -8.26
C THR A 320 5.05 -5.02 -8.38
N GLN A 321 4.99 -3.91 -9.12
CA GLN A 321 3.75 -3.15 -9.32
C GLN A 321 2.73 -3.92 -10.16
N ALA A 322 3.19 -4.68 -11.15
CA ALA A 322 2.31 -5.57 -11.91
C ALA A 322 1.71 -6.65 -11.00
N ILE A 323 2.50 -7.20 -10.08
CA ILE A 323 2.03 -8.16 -9.07
C ILE A 323 0.99 -7.52 -8.15
N ILE A 324 1.26 -6.31 -7.63
CA ILE A 324 0.32 -5.58 -6.76
C ILE A 324 -1.00 -5.31 -7.49
N GLY A 325 -0.94 -4.90 -8.75
CA GLY A 325 -2.15 -4.68 -9.57
C GLY A 325 -2.94 -5.96 -9.80
N TYR A 326 -2.27 -7.06 -10.09
CA TYR A 326 -2.88 -8.38 -10.25
C TYR A 326 -3.54 -8.85 -8.94
N ASP A 327 -2.80 -8.83 -7.83
CA ASP A 327 -3.29 -9.24 -6.52
C ASP A 327 -4.46 -8.37 -6.01
N ALA A 328 -4.49 -7.08 -6.36
CA ALA A 328 -5.60 -6.21 -5.97
C ALA A 328 -6.93 -6.68 -6.59
N ILE A 329 -6.91 -7.12 -7.85
CA ILE A 329 -8.10 -7.67 -8.53
C ILE A 329 -8.47 -9.06 -7.98
N GLU A 330 -7.49 -9.94 -7.79
CA GLU A 330 -7.71 -11.28 -7.25
C GLU A 330 -8.28 -11.22 -5.82
N THR A 331 -7.73 -10.34 -4.97
CA THR A 331 -8.22 -10.11 -3.61
C THR A 331 -9.67 -9.58 -3.63
N PHE A 332 -9.96 -8.62 -4.50
CA PHE A 332 -11.32 -8.13 -4.68
C PHE A 332 -12.27 -9.26 -5.14
N ALA A 333 -11.86 -10.03 -6.14
CA ALA A 333 -12.67 -11.13 -6.69
C ALA A 333 -12.98 -12.17 -5.61
N PHE A 334 -12.01 -12.51 -4.76
CA PHE A 334 -12.19 -13.43 -3.63
C PHE A 334 -13.27 -12.95 -2.65
N TYR A 335 -13.21 -11.70 -2.19
CA TYR A 335 -14.19 -11.17 -1.24
C TYR A 335 -15.55 -10.89 -1.88
N ALA A 336 -15.58 -10.47 -3.14
CA ALA A 336 -16.82 -10.26 -3.87
C ALA A 336 -17.56 -11.59 -4.18
N ASP A 337 -16.82 -12.68 -4.45
CA ASP A 337 -17.39 -14.03 -4.60
C ASP A 337 -18.01 -14.51 -3.27
N MET A 338 -17.29 -14.31 -2.15
CA MET A 338 -17.82 -14.62 -0.81
C MET A 338 -19.08 -13.84 -0.47
N ALA A 339 -19.24 -12.61 -0.95
CA ALA A 339 -20.45 -11.81 -0.74
C ALA A 339 -21.69 -12.41 -1.43
N GLY A 340 -21.48 -13.34 -2.38
CA GLY A 340 -22.52 -14.14 -2.99
C GLY A 340 -23.21 -13.50 -4.20
N LYS A 341 -24.19 -14.23 -4.77
CA LYS A 341 -24.89 -13.82 -6.01
C LYS A 341 -25.65 -12.50 -5.88
N ASP A 342 -26.15 -12.18 -4.74
CA ASP A 342 -26.85 -10.93 -4.43
C ASP A 342 -25.88 -9.89 -3.83
N LEU A 343 -24.73 -9.73 -4.47
CA LEU A 343 -23.70 -8.77 -4.11
C LEU A 343 -24.27 -7.36 -3.95
N THR A 344 -23.90 -6.72 -2.84
CA THR A 344 -24.16 -5.31 -2.52
C THR A 344 -22.95 -4.70 -1.84
N GLY A 345 -22.85 -3.38 -1.76
CA GLY A 345 -21.75 -2.73 -1.02
C GLY A 345 -21.69 -3.16 0.45
N ALA A 346 -22.85 -3.33 1.10
CA ALA A 346 -22.92 -3.82 2.48
C ALA A 346 -22.41 -5.27 2.62
N LYS A 347 -22.73 -6.14 1.65
CA LYS A 347 -22.25 -7.52 1.66
C LYS A 347 -20.76 -7.62 1.34
N LEU A 348 -20.25 -6.80 0.42
CA LEU A 348 -18.81 -6.71 0.17
C LEU A 348 -18.07 -6.25 1.44
N LEU A 349 -18.56 -5.22 2.12
CA LEU A 349 -17.97 -4.76 3.39
C LEU A 349 -17.98 -5.88 4.44
N ALA A 350 -19.08 -6.60 4.61
CA ALA A 350 -19.18 -7.72 5.54
C ALA A 350 -18.22 -8.88 5.17
N ALA A 351 -18.05 -9.16 3.89
CA ALA A 351 -17.10 -10.17 3.40
C ALA A 351 -15.64 -9.75 3.70
N LEU A 352 -15.27 -8.51 3.42
CA LEU A 352 -13.95 -7.94 3.75
C LEU A 352 -13.67 -8.02 5.26
N GLU A 353 -14.62 -7.64 6.11
CA GLU A 353 -14.47 -7.66 7.57
C GLU A 353 -14.65 -9.05 8.21
N SER A 354 -14.86 -10.10 7.43
CA SER A 354 -15.17 -11.45 7.93
C SER A 354 -14.03 -12.17 8.64
N GLY A 355 -12.79 -11.66 8.53
CA GLY A 355 -11.61 -12.33 9.04
C GLY A 355 -11.15 -13.54 8.19
N LYS A 356 -11.74 -13.76 7.02
CA LYS A 356 -11.25 -14.77 6.07
C LYS A 356 -9.97 -14.29 5.40
N GLU A 357 -9.11 -15.22 5.07
CA GLU A 357 -7.78 -14.96 4.51
C GLU A 357 -7.76 -15.21 3.01
N TYR A 358 -7.27 -14.24 2.24
CA TYR A 358 -6.85 -14.43 0.86
C TYR A 358 -5.33 -14.68 0.84
N HIS A 359 -4.89 -15.67 0.10
CA HIS A 359 -3.49 -16.03 -0.05
C HIS A 359 -3.02 -15.75 -1.48
N SER A 360 -2.13 -14.79 -1.62
CA SER A 360 -1.48 -14.48 -2.90
C SER A 360 -0.56 -15.61 -3.36
N MET A 361 -0.57 -15.92 -4.66
CA MET A 361 0.37 -16.89 -5.24
C MET A 361 1.83 -16.38 -5.21
N PHE A 362 2.05 -15.09 -5.00
CA PHE A 362 3.37 -14.45 -4.97
C PHE A 362 4.02 -14.44 -3.57
N GLY A 363 3.41 -15.11 -2.59
CA GLY A 363 3.97 -15.21 -1.24
C GLY A 363 3.84 -13.95 -0.39
N ALA A 364 2.97 -13.02 -0.76
CA ALA A 364 2.60 -11.92 0.11
C ALA A 364 1.95 -12.45 1.40
N PRO A 365 2.10 -11.75 2.55
CA PRO A 365 1.34 -12.07 3.75
C PRO A 365 -0.15 -12.18 3.45
N PRO A 366 -0.88 -13.13 4.07
CA PRO A 366 -2.31 -13.29 3.83
C PRO A 366 -3.09 -12.00 4.08
N ALA A 367 -3.95 -11.63 3.11
CA ALA A 367 -4.86 -10.50 3.30
C ALA A 367 -6.03 -10.93 4.18
N LYS A 368 -6.11 -10.34 5.38
CA LYS A 368 -7.12 -10.61 6.39
C LYS A 368 -7.55 -9.31 7.06
N PHE A 369 -8.84 -9.06 7.10
CA PHE A 369 -9.39 -7.84 7.66
C PHE A 369 -10.48 -8.16 8.70
N SER A 370 -10.77 -7.19 9.57
CA SER A 370 -11.81 -7.28 10.58
C SER A 370 -12.50 -5.93 10.76
N PRO A 371 -13.62 -5.81 11.46
CA PRO A 371 -14.28 -4.53 11.70
C PRO A 371 -13.41 -3.46 12.40
N THR A 372 -12.31 -3.87 13.00
CA THR A 372 -11.38 -2.99 13.74
C THR A 372 -9.98 -2.91 13.14
N ASN A 373 -9.70 -3.71 12.10
CA ASN A 373 -8.40 -3.71 11.41
C ASN A 373 -8.60 -3.87 9.90
N HIS A 374 -8.30 -2.82 9.15
CA HIS A 374 -8.39 -2.75 7.69
C HIS A 374 -7.03 -2.80 6.99
N LEU A 375 -6.00 -3.26 7.70
CA LEU A 375 -4.67 -3.52 7.19
C LEU A 375 -4.39 -5.03 7.18
N ALA A 376 -3.88 -5.56 6.07
CA ALA A 376 -3.60 -6.99 5.95
C ALA A 376 -2.42 -7.43 6.82
N SER A 377 -1.28 -6.73 6.74
CA SER A 377 -0.06 -7.11 7.47
C SER A 377 0.88 -5.91 7.64
N THR A 378 1.70 -5.96 8.71
CA THR A 378 2.84 -5.04 8.92
C THR A 378 4.17 -5.69 8.59
N ALA A 379 4.19 -7.01 8.32
CA ALA A 379 5.41 -7.76 8.08
C ALA A 379 6.13 -7.31 6.80
N ILE A 380 7.44 -7.14 6.91
CA ILE A 380 8.33 -6.81 5.79
C ILE A 380 9.51 -7.79 5.71
N GLN A 381 10.20 -7.68 4.59
CA GLN A 381 11.54 -8.25 4.39
C GLN A 381 12.55 -7.11 4.26
N VAL A 382 13.79 -7.31 4.71
CA VAL A 382 14.92 -6.49 4.28
C VAL A 382 15.65 -7.25 3.20
N GLN A 383 15.82 -6.57 2.06
CA GLN A 383 16.52 -7.08 0.89
C GLN A 383 17.71 -6.21 0.56
N GLN A 384 18.69 -6.76 -0.17
CA GLN A 384 19.87 -6.04 -0.65
C GLN A 384 20.10 -6.32 -2.12
N VAL A 385 20.53 -5.31 -2.87
CA VAL A 385 21.00 -5.51 -4.24
C VAL A 385 22.36 -6.21 -4.19
N GLN A 386 22.42 -7.42 -4.75
CA GLN A 386 23.62 -8.24 -4.85
C GLN A 386 23.72 -8.85 -6.25
N ASN A 387 24.79 -8.56 -6.95
CA ASN A 387 25.01 -8.99 -8.34
C ASN A 387 23.86 -8.54 -9.27
N GLY A 388 23.42 -7.28 -9.10
CA GLY A 388 22.36 -6.66 -9.90
C GLY A 388 20.94 -7.20 -9.65
N ARG A 389 20.69 -7.91 -8.54
CA ARG A 389 19.39 -8.45 -8.16
C ARG A 389 19.11 -8.23 -6.69
N TRP A 390 17.82 -8.04 -6.36
CA TRP A 390 17.38 -8.07 -4.98
C TRP A 390 17.52 -9.47 -4.39
N LYS A 391 18.09 -9.55 -3.20
CA LYS A 391 18.18 -10.78 -2.39
C LYS A 391 17.66 -10.54 -1.00
N VAL A 392 16.82 -11.42 -0.51
CA VAL A 392 16.29 -11.38 0.84
C VAL A 392 17.42 -11.67 1.83
N LEU A 393 17.57 -10.78 2.81
CA LEU A 393 18.50 -10.95 3.93
C LEU A 393 17.77 -11.36 5.20
N GLN A 394 16.57 -10.81 5.44
CA GLN A 394 15.77 -11.08 6.61
C GLN A 394 14.29 -10.99 6.26
N GLU A 395 13.52 -11.99 6.68
CA GLU A 395 12.06 -12.04 6.52
C GLU A 395 11.35 -11.83 7.85
N GLY A 396 10.04 -11.53 7.78
CA GLY A 396 9.14 -11.51 8.92
C GLY A 396 9.47 -10.44 9.94
N LEU A 397 10.07 -9.32 9.51
CA LEU A 397 10.28 -8.18 10.39
C LEU A 397 8.96 -7.43 10.59
N GLU A 398 8.61 -7.20 11.84
CA GLU A 398 7.42 -6.46 12.26
C GLU A 398 7.81 -5.35 13.23
N TYR A 399 6.91 -4.37 13.31
CA TYR A 399 7.04 -3.30 14.30
C TYR A 399 5.70 -3.07 15.03
#